data_70f9071c6963b97a5be44b2e8a2ea664
#
_entry.id   70f9071c6963b97a5be44b2e8a2ea664
#
_cell.length_a   1.000
_cell.length_b   1.000
_cell.length_c   1.000
_cell.angle_alpha   90.00
_cell.angle_beta   90.00
_cell.angle_gamma   90.00
#
_symmetry.space_group_name_H-M   'P 1'
#
loop_
_entity.id
_entity.type
_entity.pdbx_description
1 polymer ?
#
loop_
_entity_poly.entity_id
_entity_poly.type
_entity_poly.pdbx_seq_one_letter_code
_entity_poly.pdbx_strand_id
1 'polypeptide(L)'
;MHSSPIEDPDFAVVATSSAALASHYLADDDDPWVGSPFEWILKTPSRTKGAIGELLVQEWALAKGLDVRRSSSSDADRIIEGHRIEIKMSTLWRSGGFKFQQIRDQDYDFCLCLGIRPFEVNAWLLPKQLLLEYVIGHMGQHTGAGGSDTAWLGFAAGEPYDWMAPYGKRLGDIENLLRAAGDGRF
;
A
#
# COMPACT_ATOMS: atom_id res chain seq x y z
N MET A 1 13.06 -35.91 -6.22
CA MET A 1 11.69 -36.15 -6.72
C MET A 1 11.76 -36.11 -8.23
N HIS A 2 11.59 -37.23 -8.91
CA HIS A 2 11.53 -37.29 -10.37
C HIS A 2 10.10 -36.88 -10.75
N SER A 3 9.95 -35.73 -11.39
CA SER A 3 8.70 -35.37 -12.04
C SER A 3 8.52 -36.28 -13.26
N SER A 4 7.43 -37.02 -13.30
CA SER A 4 7.05 -37.77 -14.51
C SER A 4 6.92 -36.77 -15.67
N PRO A 5 7.35 -37.16 -16.90
CA PRO A 5 7.14 -36.30 -18.05
C PRO A 5 5.63 -36.03 -18.23
N ILE A 6 5.25 -34.78 -18.42
CA ILE A 6 3.86 -34.41 -18.70
C ILE A 6 3.57 -34.79 -20.14
N GLU A 7 2.77 -35.85 -20.34
CA GLU A 7 2.40 -36.38 -21.66
C GLU A 7 1.20 -35.66 -22.32
N ASP A 8 0.84 -34.47 -21.83
CA ASP A 8 -0.26 -33.67 -22.37
C ASP A 8 0.27 -32.83 -23.57
N PRO A 9 -0.16 -33.09 -24.82
CA PRO A 9 0.30 -32.34 -25.97
C PRO A 9 -0.14 -30.87 -25.93
N ASP A 10 -1.30 -30.56 -25.34
CA ASP A 10 -1.77 -29.19 -25.22
C ASP A 10 -0.93 -28.41 -24.19
N PHE A 11 -0.49 -29.05 -23.11
CA PHE A 11 0.47 -28.47 -22.18
C PHE A 11 1.78 -28.12 -22.88
N ALA A 12 2.30 -28.98 -23.75
CA ALA A 12 3.54 -28.72 -24.47
C ALA A 12 3.43 -27.49 -25.38
N VAL A 13 2.30 -27.31 -26.06
CA VAL A 13 2.02 -26.14 -26.90
C VAL A 13 2.00 -24.86 -26.05
N VAL A 14 1.25 -24.87 -24.93
CA VAL A 14 1.15 -23.71 -24.04
C VAL A 14 2.50 -23.39 -23.38
N ALA A 15 3.26 -24.39 -22.96
CA ALA A 15 4.59 -24.20 -22.39
C ALA A 15 5.57 -23.58 -23.40
N THR A 16 5.56 -24.03 -24.66
CA THR A 16 6.37 -23.44 -25.72
C THR A 16 5.99 -21.99 -25.98
N SER A 17 4.69 -21.70 -26.07
CA SER A 17 4.17 -20.34 -26.23
C SER A 17 4.54 -19.45 -25.04
N SER A 18 4.46 -19.98 -23.80
CA SER A 18 4.87 -19.27 -22.59
C SER A 18 6.36 -18.90 -22.62
N ALA A 19 7.23 -19.83 -23.03
CA ALA A 19 8.66 -19.56 -23.14
C ALA A 19 8.97 -18.45 -24.17
N ALA A 20 8.28 -18.45 -25.31
CA ALA A 20 8.40 -17.41 -26.31
C ALA A 20 7.91 -16.05 -25.77
N LEU A 21 6.77 -16.02 -25.07
CA LEU A 21 6.25 -14.81 -24.46
C LEU A 21 7.15 -14.28 -23.35
N ALA A 22 7.75 -15.16 -22.55
CA ALA A 22 8.65 -14.75 -21.46
C ALA A 22 9.80 -13.86 -21.97
N SER A 23 10.36 -14.16 -23.15
CA SER A 23 11.43 -13.34 -23.76
C SER A 23 10.99 -11.91 -24.10
N HIS A 24 9.70 -11.67 -24.33
CA HIS A 24 9.16 -10.34 -24.60
C HIS A 24 8.85 -9.55 -23.32
N TYR A 25 8.58 -10.25 -22.21
CA TYR A 25 8.15 -9.63 -20.95
C TYR A 25 9.25 -9.58 -19.89
N LEU A 26 10.27 -10.45 -19.98
CA LEU A 26 11.40 -10.52 -19.05
C LEU A 26 12.67 -9.86 -19.60
N ALA A 27 12.60 -9.22 -20.77
CA ALA A 27 13.74 -8.56 -21.41
C ALA A 27 14.20 -7.26 -20.73
N ASP A 28 13.54 -6.82 -19.67
CA ASP A 28 14.01 -5.71 -18.83
C ASP A 28 14.91 -6.27 -17.73
N ASP A 29 16.22 -6.27 -18.01
CA ASP A 29 17.28 -6.68 -17.08
C ASP A 29 17.44 -5.74 -15.87
N ASP A 30 16.72 -4.63 -15.83
CA ASP A 30 16.78 -3.63 -14.74
C ASP A 30 15.54 -3.71 -13.84
N ASP A 31 15.38 -4.81 -13.10
CA ASP A 31 14.42 -4.82 -11.99
C ASP A 31 14.95 -3.90 -10.86
N PRO A 32 14.32 -2.73 -10.63
CA PRO A 32 14.80 -1.76 -9.63
C PRO A 32 14.72 -2.30 -8.20
N TRP A 33 14.11 -3.46 -8.00
CA TRP A 33 13.98 -4.10 -6.68
C TRP A 33 15.12 -5.04 -6.34
N VAL A 34 16.01 -5.35 -7.28
CA VAL A 34 17.17 -6.22 -7.02
C VAL A 34 18.04 -5.61 -5.93
N GLY A 35 18.26 -6.35 -4.85
CA GLY A 35 19.02 -5.89 -3.69
C GLY A 35 18.26 -4.92 -2.75
N SER A 36 17.01 -4.62 -3.05
CA SER A 36 16.14 -3.84 -2.15
C SER A 36 15.82 -4.64 -0.88
N PRO A 37 15.84 -4.01 0.30
CA PRO A 37 15.36 -4.65 1.53
C PRO A 37 13.87 -5.01 1.49
N PHE A 38 13.13 -4.48 0.51
CA PHE A 38 11.70 -4.71 0.33
C PHE A 38 11.35 -5.66 -0.83
N GLU A 39 12.35 -6.16 -1.58
CA GLU A 39 12.14 -7.07 -2.72
C GLU A 39 11.24 -8.27 -2.37
N TRP A 40 11.41 -8.83 -1.19
CA TRP A 40 10.64 -9.98 -0.71
C TRP A 40 9.12 -9.70 -0.62
N ILE A 41 8.72 -8.42 -0.40
CA ILE A 41 7.31 -8.03 -0.33
C ILE A 41 6.60 -8.26 -1.67
N LEU A 42 7.31 -8.06 -2.78
CA LEU A 42 6.74 -8.29 -4.11
C LEU A 42 6.36 -9.76 -4.32
N LYS A 43 7.12 -10.67 -3.73
CA LYS A 43 6.95 -12.13 -3.83
C LYS A 43 5.84 -12.68 -2.92
N THR A 44 5.28 -11.84 -2.03
CA THR A 44 4.20 -12.26 -1.13
C THR A 44 2.83 -12.17 -1.80
N PRO A 45 1.86 -13.03 -1.41
CA PRO A 45 0.48 -12.93 -1.89
C PRO A 45 -0.14 -11.56 -1.56
N SER A 46 -0.95 -11.02 -2.47
CA SER A 46 -1.55 -9.67 -2.32
C SER A 46 -2.31 -9.49 -1.00
N ARG A 47 -3.05 -10.52 -0.57
CA ARG A 47 -3.80 -10.50 0.70
C ARG A 47 -2.89 -10.34 1.94
N THR A 48 -1.62 -10.74 1.85
CA THR A 48 -0.65 -10.67 2.96
C THR A 48 0.01 -9.30 3.03
N LYS A 49 0.04 -8.56 1.92
CA LYS A 49 0.72 -7.25 1.84
C LYS A 49 0.10 -6.22 2.77
N GLY A 50 -1.23 -6.25 2.98
CA GLY A 50 -1.90 -5.39 3.96
C GLY A 50 -1.33 -5.57 5.37
N ALA A 51 -1.33 -6.81 5.85
CA ALA A 51 -0.79 -7.14 7.18
C ALA A 51 0.71 -6.79 7.33
N ILE A 52 1.50 -6.93 6.25
CA ILE A 52 2.90 -6.49 6.25
C ILE A 52 2.98 -4.98 6.45
N GLY A 53 2.17 -4.20 5.73
CA GLY A 53 2.13 -2.73 5.87
C GLY A 53 1.78 -2.30 7.30
N GLU A 54 0.77 -2.94 7.90
CA GLU A 54 0.38 -2.68 9.29
C GLU A 54 1.54 -2.93 10.27
N LEU A 55 2.26 -4.06 10.11
CA LEU A 55 3.40 -4.40 10.96
C LEU A 55 4.57 -3.44 10.75
N LEU A 56 4.88 -3.04 9.51
CA LEU A 56 5.95 -2.09 9.23
C LEU A 56 5.67 -0.73 9.90
N VAL A 57 4.43 -0.24 9.82
CA VAL A 57 4.03 1.01 10.49
C VAL A 57 4.10 0.86 12.01
N GLN A 58 3.61 -0.26 12.55
CA GLN A 58 3.66 -0.54 14.00
C GLN A 58 5.11 -0.52 14.51
N GLU A 59 6.00 -1.28 13.90
CA GLU A 59 7.40 -1.38 14.34
C GLU A 59 8.12 -0.03 14.20
N TRP A 60 7.88 0.70 13.12
CA TRP A 60 8.40 2.05 12.95
C TRP A 60 7.91 2.99 14.06
N ALA A 61 6.61 3.01 14.34
CA ALA A 61 6.02 3.88 15.35
C ALA A 61 6.55 3.55 16.77
N LEU A 62 6.68 2.27 17.10
CA LEU A 62 7.28 1.82 18.36
C LEU A 62 8.76 2.24 18.46
N ALA A 63 9.53 2.11 17.38
CA ALA A 63 10.93 2.54 17.35
C ALA A 63 11.09 4.06 17.53
N LYS A 64 10.05 4.84 17.19
CA LYS A 64 9.97 6.29 17.41
C LYS A 64 9.47 6.66 18.81
N GLY A 65 9.13 5.68 19.64
CA GLY A 65 8.59 5.89 20.98
C GLY A 65 7.18 6.48 20.98
N LEU A 66 6.40 6.25 19.93
CA LEU A 66 4.99 6.60 19.89
C LEU A 66 4.16 5.61 20.70
N ASP A 67 3.05 6.06 21.30
CA ASP A 67 2.08 5.16 21.94
C ASP A 67 1.32 4.39 20.85
N VAL A 68 1.57 3.09 20.76
CA VAL A 68 0.94 2.21 19.78
C VAL A 68 0.15 1.14 20.48
N ARG A 69 -1.14 1.03 20.14
CA ARG A 69 -2.04 0.02 20.68
C ARG A 69 -2.80 -0.68 19.54
N ARG A 70 -3.22 -1.90 19.81
CA ARG A 70 -4.13 -2.61 18.91
C ARG A 70 -5.51 -1.95 18.96
N SER A 71 -6.14 -1.76 17.81
CA SER A 71 -7.56 -1.37 17.76
C SER A 71 -8.43 -2.50 18.31
N SER A 72 -9.48 -2.15 19.03
CA SER A 72 -10.53 -3.07 19.48
C SER A 72 -11.63 -3.25 18.43
N SER A 73 -11.66 -2.40 17.41
CA SER A 73 -12.58 -2.42 16.27
C SER A 73 -11.87 -2.92 15.01
N SER A 74 -12.63 -3.50 14.08
CA SER A 74 -12.17 -3.83 12.73
C SER A 74 -12.12 -2.63 11.79
N ASP A 75 -12.52 -1.45 12.26
CA ASP A 75 -12.64 -0.24 11.45
C ASP A 75 -11.34 0.57 11.40
N ALA A 76 -10.38 0.23 12.23
CA ALA A 76 -9.04 0.78 12.23
C ALA A 76 -8.02 -0.31 12.57
N ASP A 77 -6.83 -0.23 12.00
CA ASP A 77 -5.77 -1.23 12.18
C ASP A 77 -5.04 -1.03 13.51
N ARG A 78 -4.76 0.22 13.87
CA ARG A 78 -4.00 0.59 15.09
C ARG A 78 -4.57 1.84 15.73
N ILE A 79 -4.28 2.00 17.04
CA ILE A 79 -4.40 3.27 17.74
C ILE A 79 -2.97 3.78 17.94
N ILE A 80 -2.67 4.98 17.43
CA ILE A 80 -1.34 5.60 17.55
C ILE A 80 -1.56 7.02 18.09
N GLU A 81 -0.88 7.36 19.19
CA GLU A 81 -1.02 8.64 19.91
C GLU A 81 -2.51 8.98 20.22
N GLY A 82 -3.29 7.94 20.55
CA GLY A 82 -4.71 8.08 20.89
C GLY A 82 -5.67 8.11 19.69
N HIS A 83 -5.17 8.19 18.45
CA HIS A 83 -5.98 8.23 17.23
C HIS A 83 -6.12 6.87 16.57
N ARG A 84 -7.28 6.60 16.00
CA ARG A 84 -7.59 5.40 15.22
C ARG A 84 -7.01 5.56 13.81
N ILE A 85 -6.07 4.70 13.47
CA ILE A 85 -5.34 4.75 12.21
C ILE A 85 -5.68 3.54 11.36
N GLU A 86 -6.24 3.80 10.18
CA GLU A 86 -6.32 2.84 9.08
C GLU A 86 -4.99 2.86 8.32
N ILE A 87 -4.44 1.72 7.94
CA ILE A 87 -3.14 1.62 7.28
C ILE A 87 -3.32 1.02 5.88
N LYS A 88 -2.86 1.74 4.87
CA LYS A 88 -2.84 1.27 3.49
C LYS A 88 -1.42 1.28 2.95
N MET A 89 -0.98 0.13 2.42
CA MET A 89 0.34 0.01 1.81
C MET A 89 0.24 -0.18 0.30
N SER A 90 1.13 0.49 -0.42
CA SER A 90 1.38 0.26 -1.84
C SER A 90 2.88 0.14 -2.09
N THR A 91 3.31 -0.90 -2.79
CA THR A 91 4.63 -0.90 -3.43
C THR A 91 4.57 -0.09 -4.72
N LEU A 92 5.70 0.46 -5.16
CA LEU A 92 5.81 1.16 -6.44
C LEU A 92 5.40 0.22 -7.58
N TRP A 93 4.42 0.65 -8.38
CA TRP A 93 3.97 -0.07 -9.55
C TRP A 93 4.91 0.18 -10.74
N ARG A 94 4.91 -0.73 -11.72
CA ARG A 94 5.67 -0.54 -12.98
C ARG A 94 5.34 0.76 -13.72
N SER A 95 4.13 1.28 -13.53
CA SER A 95 3.68 2.58 -14.06
C SER A 95 4.33 3.79 -13.36
N GLY A 96 5.19 3.59 -12.36
CA GLY A 96 5.85 4.67 -11.62
C GLY A 96 4.97 5.31 -10.53
N GLY A 97 3.85 4.69 -10.17
CA GLY A 97 2.91 5.25 -9.20
C GLY A 97 2.65 4.37 -7.99
N PHE A 98 1.94 4.93 -7.02
CA PHE A 98 1.32 4.20 -5.93
C PHE A 98 -0.17 4.00 -6.18
N LYS A 99 -0.74 2.93 -5.61
CA LYS A 99 -2.17 2.66 -5.62
C LYS A 99 -2.59 2.08 -4.26
N PHE A 100 -3.16 2.93 -3.42
CA PHE A 100 -3.74 2.54 -2.13
C PHE A 100 -5.17 2.10 -2.36
N GLN A 101 -5.43 0.81 -2.07
CA GLN A 101 -6.67 0.15 -2.43
C GLN A 101 -7.59 -0.01 -1.22
N GLN A 102 -8.89 -0.14 -1.48
CA GLN A 102 -9.90 -0.45 -0.46
C GLN A 102 -9.97 0.58 0.68
N ILE A 103 -9.87 1.86 0.34
CA ILE A 103 -10.18 2.94 1.27
C ILE A 103 -11.70 3.00 1.41
N ARG A 104 -12.21 2.92 2.64
CA ARG A 104 -13.63 2.85 2.96
C ARG A 104 -14.01 3.91 3.98
N ASP A 105 -15.29 4.26 4.03
CA ASP A 105 -15.86 5.06 5.11
C ASP A 105 -16.10 4.16 6.34
N GLN A 106 -15.07 4.03 7.18
CA GLN A 106 -15.09 3.28 8.43
C GLN A 106 -14.76 4.20 9.59
N ASP A 107 -14.86 3.70 10.84
CA ASP A 107 -14.66 4.50 12.04
C ASP A 107 -13.15 4.61 12.41
N TYR A 108 -12.41 5.38 11.61
CA TYR A 108 -11.02 5.79 11.87
C TYR A 108 -10.89 7.31 11.78
N ASP A 109 -9.82 7.85 12.37
CA ASP A 109 -9.56 9.30 12.38
C ASP A 109 -8.66 9.69 11.21
N PHE A 110 -7.65 8.85 10.91
CA PHE A 110 -6.68 9.05 9.83
C PHE A 110 -6.44 7.76 9.05
N CYS A 111 -6.12 7.91 7.76
CA CYS A 111 -5.56 6.84 6.95
C CYS A 111 -4.07 7.11 6.70
N LEU A 112 -3.21 6.21 7.16
CA LEU A 112 -1.78 6.24 6.88
C LEU A 112 -1.51 5.47 5.59
N CYS A 113 -1.17 6.19 4.53
CA CYS A 113 -0.79 5.64 3.24
C CYS A 113 0.73 5.44 3.18
N LEU A 114 1.20 4.18 3.24
CA LEU A 114 2.61 3.80 3.19
C LEU A 114 3.00 3.39 1.77
N GLY A 115 3.79 4.22 1.08
CA GLY A 115 4.32 3.96 -0.26
C GLY A 115 5.75 3.43 -0.19
N ILE A 116 5.98 2.20 -0.64
CA ILE A 116 7.31 1.56 -0.62
C ILE A 116 7.89 1.59 -2.03
N ARG A 117 9.07 2.15 -2.15
CA ARG A 117 9.95 2.13 -3.33
C ARG A 117 11.14 1.20 -3.04
N PRO A 118 11.94 0.83 -4.04
CA PRO A 118 13.08 -0.07 -3.82
C PRO A 118 14.00 0.34 -2.68
N PHE A 119 14.33 1.64 -2.57
CA PHE A 119 15.27 2.18 -1.59
C PHE A 119 14.74 3.45 -0.88
N GLU A 120 13.44 3.66 -0.92
CA GLU A 120 12.79 4.81 -0.30
C GLU A 120 11.41 4.43 0.22
N VAL A 121 10.98 5.08 1.31
CA VAL A 121 9.63 4.96 1.85
C VAL A 121 8.99 6.33 1.90
N ASN A 122 7.81 6.43 1.30
CA ASN A 122 6.97 7.61 1.36
C ASN A 122 5.75 7.34 2.25
N ALA A 123 5.26 8.35 2.95
CA ALA A 123 4.08 8.18 3.79
C ALA A 123 3.24 9.45 3.87
N TRP A 124 1.92 9.28 3.98
CA TRP A 124 0.94 10.36 4.16
C TRP A 124 -0.05 9.98 5.25
N LEU A 125 -0.31 10.89 6.19
CA LEU A 125 -1.31 10.75 7.24
C LEU A 125 -2.53 11.59 6.87
N LEU A 126 -3.47 10.99 6.19
CA LEU A 126 -4.62 11.68 5.60
C LEU A 126 -5.81 11.69 6.58
N PRO A 127 -6.29 12.88 7.01
CA PRO A 127 -7.51 12.97 7.78
C PRO A 127 -8.70 12.36 7.04
N LYS A 128 -9.58 11.68 7.75
CA LYS A 128 -10.78 11.06 7.18
C LYS A 128 -11.63 12.06 6.37
N GLN A 129 -11.75 13.31 6.84
CA GLN A 129 -12.51 14.35 6.14
C GLN A 129 -11.99 14.58 4.72
N LEU A 130 -10.68 14.59 4.51
CA LEU A 130 -10.12 14.75 3.16
C LEU A 130 -10.39 13.54 2.29
N LEU A 131 -10.38 12.34 2.88
CA LEU A 131 -10.74 11.14 2.12
C LEU A 131 -12.21 11.15 1.70
N LEU A 132 -13.11 11.66 2.52
CA LEU A 132 -14.52 11.84 2.16
C LEU A 132 -14.70 12.94 1.09
N GLU A 133 -13.88 13.99 1.13
CA GLU A 133 -13.93 15.09 0.16
C GLU A 133 -13.37 14.70 -1.22
N TYR A 134 -12.26 13.96 -1.27
CA TYR A 134 -11.53 13.76 -2.52
C TYR A 134 -11.49 12.32 -3.03
N VAL A 135 -11.69 11.32 -2.18
CA VAL A 135 -11.39 9.92 -2.51
C VAL A 135 -12.64 9.03 -2.43
N ILE A 136 -13.27 8.97 -1.25
CA ILE A 136 -14.43 8.10 -1.01
C ILE A 136 -15.63 8.65 -1.76
N GLY A 137 -16.21 7.81 -2.63
CA GLY A 137 -17.28 8.23 -3.53
C GLY A 137 -16.84 8.96 -4.81
N HIS A 138 -15.55 9.37 -4.91
CA HIS A 138 -15.01 10.09 -6.07
C HIS A 138 -14.03 9.27 -6.89
N MET A 139 -13.22 8.42 -6.24
CA MET A 139 -12.21 7.54 -6.87
C MET A 139 -12.63 6.08 -6.71
N GLY A 140 -13.79 5.72 -7.30
CA GLY A 140 -14.35 4.37 -7.19
C GLY A 140 -13.54 3.33 -7.92
N GLN A 141 -13.57 2.10 -7.43
CA GLN A 141 -13.12 0.95 -8.19
C GLN A 141 -14.13 0.71 -9.33
N HIS A 142 -13.69 0.75 -10.58
CA HIS A 142 -14.54 0.47 -11.74
C HIS A 142 -14.90 -1.02 -11.81
N THR A 143 -15.92 -1.44 -11.07
CA THR A 143 -16.47 -2.79 -11.26
C THR A 143 -17.92 -2.81 -10.81
N GLY A 144 -18.85 -2.75 -11.77
CA GLY A 144 -20.23 -3.20 -11.62
C GLY A 144 -21.08 -2.56 -10.51
N ALA A 145 -22.36 -2.84 -10.52
CA ALA A 145 -23.42 -2.28 -9.67
C ALA A 145 -23.34 -2.60 -8.15
N GLY A 146 -22.15 -2.81 -7.58
CA GLY A 146 -21.92 -3.09 -6.15
C GLY A 146 -20.63 -2.49 -5.59
N GLY A 147 -19.89 -1.71 -6.39
CA GLY A 147 -18.54 -1.24 -6.05
C GLY A 147 -18.44 0.16 -5.43
N SER A 148 -19.52 0.73 -4.89
CA SER A 148 -19.53 2.08 -4.32
C SER A 148 -18.82 2.21 -2.96
N ASP A 149 -18.56 1.10 -2.28
CA ASP A 149 -18.10 1.12 -0.90
C ASP A 149 -16.57 1.14 -0.74
N THR A 150 -15.82 1.05 -1.83
CA THR A 150 -14.36 1.06 -1.80
C THR A 150 -13.78 2.04 -2.80
N ALA A 151 -12.85 2.86 -2.34
CA ALA A 151 -12.11 3.79 -3.19
C ALA A 151 -10.64 3.35 -3.35
N TRP A 152 -10.02 3.84 -4.44
CA TRP A 152 -8.61 3.63 -4.74
C TRP A 152 -7.92 4.97 -4.92
N LEU A 153 -7.02 5.32 -4.02
CA LEU A 153 -6.17 6.51 -4.17
C LEU A 153 -4.91 6.13 -4.95
N GLY A 154 -4.81 6.63 -6.18
CA GLY A 154 -3.66 6.38 -7.06
C GLY A 154 -3.06 7.66 -7.59
N PHE A 155 -1.71 7.75 -7.63
CA PHE A 155 -0.98 8.89 -8.17
C PHE A 155 0.46 8.48 -8.55
N ALA A 156 1.14 9.27 -9.40
CA ALA A 156 2.56 9.09 -9.68
C ALA A 156 3.40 9.34 -8.42
N ALA A 157 4.36 8.47 -8.12
CA ALA A 157 5.08 8.50 -6.84
C ALA A 157 5.83 9.82 -6.57
N GLY A 158 6.20 10.56 -7.62
CA GLY A 158 6.82 11.89 -7.52
C GLY A 158 5.83 13.05 -7.44
N GLU A 159 4.56 12.80 -7.75
CA GLU A 159 3.52 13.83 -7.98
C GLU A 159 2.24 13.49 -7.19
N PRO A 160 2.26 13.52 -5.85
CA PRO A 160 1.05 13.39 -5.06
C PRO A 160 0.11 14.57 -5.35
N TYR A 161 -1.17 14.41 -5.08
CA TYR A 161 -2.12 15.51 -5.20
C TYR A 161 -1.74 16.68 -4.28
N ASP A 162 -1.97 17.91 -4.72
CA ASP A 162 -1.61 19.13 -3.97
C ASP A 162 -2.23 19.16 -2.56
N TRP A 163 -3.47 18.67 -2.41
CA TRP A 163 -4.14 18.58 -1.13
C TRP A 163 -3.49 17.60 -0.13
N MET A 164 -2.62 16.69 -0.60
CA MET A 164 -1.86 15.77 0.25
C MET A 164 -0.59 16.40 0.82
N ALA A 165 -0.10 17.50 0.24
CA ALA A 165 1.21 18.08 0.60
C ALA A 165 1.37 18.44 2.10
N PRO A 166 0.34 18.95 2.81
CA PRO A 166 0.45 19.22 4.24
C PRO A 166 0.53 17.98 5.13
N TYR A 167 0.19 16.81 4.58
CA TYR A 167 -0.02 15.58 5.35
C TYR A 167 1.12 14.57 5.22
N GLY A 168 2.30 15.02 4.84
CA GLY A 168 3.53 14.24 4.82
C GLY A 168 4.07 13.99 3.41
N LYS A 169 5.17 13.30 3.35
CA LYS A 169 5.82 12.70 2.20
C LYS A 169 6.87 11.70 2.70
N ARG A 170 7.40 11.92 3.90
CA ARG A 170 8.40 11.07 4.56
C ARG A 170 7.86 10.58 5.91
N LEU A 171 8.37 9.46 6.40
CA LEU A 171 8.00 8.95 7.73
C LEU A 171 8.28 9.94 8.85
N GLY A 172 9.35 10.75 8.74
CA GLY A 172 9.62 11.81 9.72
C GLY A 172 8.53 12.88 9.79
N ASP A 173 7.88 13.20 8.65
CA ASP A 173 6.74 14.13 8.63
C ASP A 173 5.55 13.53 9.36
N ILE A 174 5.32 12.21 9.18
CA ILE A 174 4.23 11.48 9.83
C ILE A 174 4.42 11.44 11.35
N GLU A 175 5.65 11.26 11.85
CA GLU A 175 5.95 11.34 13.27
C GLU A 175 5.51 12.67 13.87
N ASN A 176 5.87 13.78 13.21
CA ASN A 176 5.51 15.12 13.67
C ASN A 176 3.98 15.34 13.66
N LEU A 177 3.30 14.88 12.61
CA LEU A 177 1.84 14.98 12.50
C LEU A 177 1.13 14.16 13.59
N LEU A 178 1.56 12.92 13.84
CA LEU A 178 0.99 12.06 14.88
C LEU A 178 1.17 12.69 16.27
N ARG A 179 2.35 13.23 16.58
CA ARG A 179 2.57 13.92 17.85
C ARG A 179 1.73 15.19 17.98
N ALA A 180 1.63 15.96 16.90
CA ALA A 180 0.78 17.17 16.88
C ALA A 180 -0.71 16.81 17.05
N ALA A 181 -1.17 15.73 16.46
CA ALA A 181 -2.54 15.23 16.64
C ALA A 181 -2.77 14.79 18.09
N GLY A 182 -1.86 14.01 18.69
CA GLY A 182 -1.92 13.59 20.09
C GLY A 182 -1.97 14.76 21.07
N ASP A 183 -1.33 15.88 20.73
CA ASP A 183 -1.35 17.13 21.50
C ASP A 183 -2.59 18.02 21.20
N GLY A 184 -3.51 17.60 20.33
CA GLY A 184 -4.68 18.38 19.90
C GLY A 184 -4.35 19.61 19.05
N ARG A 185 -3.21 19.58 18.35
CA ARG A 185 -2.69 20.68 17.50
C ARG A 185 -2.78 20.39 15.99
N PHE A 186 -3.60 19.43 15.60
CA PHE A 186 -3.75 18.98 14.20
C PHE A 186 -4.97 19.65 13.54
#